data_7baabcde7fc4f52746d4226130e5c3fb
#
_entry.id   7baabcde7fc4f52746d4226130e5c3fb
#
_cell.length_a   1.000
_cell.length_b   1.000
_cell.length_c   1.000
_cell.angle_alpha   90.00
_cell.angle_beta   90.00
_cell.angle_gamma   90.00
#
_symmetry.space_group_name_H-M   'P 1'
#
loop_
_entity.id
_entity.type
_entity.pdbx_description
1 polymer ?
#
loop_
_entity_poly.entity_id
_entity_poly.type
_entity_poly.pdbx_seq_one_letter_code
_entity_poly.pdbx_strand_id
1 'polypeptide(L)'
;STIRSKIKSKSPVALFVKGGEAKSSRFPIPDSRLMPDTDPIKLEPSWKAKVGDWVQRPDMRELSAFLRQRKQAGARIFPPGPQIFAAFDATPFDAVKVVILGQDPYHGAGQAHGLCFSVLPGVPVPPSLVNIFKEIQADLGITRPDHGCLLPWARQGVLLLNSVLTVEEGRAGAHQGKGWEGFTDHVIETLATQREDLVFLLWGSYAQAKGKIIDTRRHRVLRAPHPSPLSAHRG
;
A
#
# COMPACT_ATOMS: atom_id res chain seq x y z
N SER A 1 -29.32 26.97 -6.78
CA SER A 1 -27.99 27.63 -6.60
C SER A 1 -27.53 27.64 -5.12
N THR A 2 -27.84 26.60 -4.33
CA THR A 2 -27.50 26.67 -2.87
C THR A 2 -27.01 25.33 -2.30
N ILE A 3 -26.62 24.36 -3.14
CA ILE A 3 -26.15 23.05 -2.67
C ILE A 3 -24.63 22.87 -2.87
N ARG A 4 -23.98 23.76 -3.63
CA ARG A 4 -22.53 23.68 -3.90
C ARG A 4 -21.60 24.22 -2.80
N SER A 5 -22.11 24.85 -1.76
CA SER A 5 -21.28 25.54 -0.76
C SER A 5 -21.05 24.81 0.57
N LYS A 6 -21.59 23.59 0.75
CA LYS A 6 -21.46 22.86 2.04
C LYS A 6 -20.59 21.61 2.03
N ILE A 7 -19.93 21.27 0.93
CA ILE A 7 -19.00 20.11 0.85
C ILE A 7 -17.52 20.56 0.79
N LYS A 8 -17.21 21.80 1.09
CA LYS A 8 -15.82 22.31 1.19
C LYS A 8 -15.14 22.01 2.54
N SER A 9 -15.48 20.95 3.23
CA SER A 9 -14.81 20.65 4.49
C SER A 9 -14.10 19.32 4.46
N LYS A 10 -12.78 19.40 4.27
CA LYS A 10 -11.79 18.44 4.74
C LYS A 10 -11.80 17.08 4.06
N SER A 11 -11.17 17.02 2.86
CA SER A 11 -10.61 15.76 2.39
C SER A 11 -9.74 15.14 3.49
N PRO A 12 -9.92 13.85 3.83
CA PRO A 12 -9.06 13.16 4.81
C PRO A 12 -7.58 13.25 4.46
N VAL A 13 -7.25 13.43 3.18
CA VAL A 13 -5.88 13.62 2.68
C VAL A 13 -5.31 14.97 3.12
N ALA A 14 -6.16 16.00 3.32
CA ALA A 14 -5.74 17.33 3.74
C ALA A 14 -5.05 17.34 5.11
N LEU A 15 -5.45 16.47 6.01
CA LEU A 15 -4.86 16.40 7.37
C LEU A 15 -3.42 15.87 7.36
N PHE A 16 -3.01 15.18 6.31
CA PHE A 16 -1.73 14.45 6.27
C PHE A 16 -0.62 15.13 5.45
N VAL A 17 -0.94 16.14 4.65
CA VAL A 17 0.04 16.79 3.77
C VAL A 17 0.71 18.00 4.44
N LYS A 18 0.15 18.56 5.51
CA LYS A 18 0.71 19.69 6.26
C LYS A 18 1.66 19.22 7.36
N GLY A 19 2.84 18.80 7.01
CA GLY A 19 3.88 18.55 8.02
C GLY A 19 4.99 17.65 7.51
N GLY A 20 6.13 18.26 7.29
CA GLY A 20 7.39 17.54 7.18
C GLY A 20 8.29 17.98 6.04
N GLU A 21 9.10 18.98 6.27
CA GLU A 21 10.37 19.12 5.55
C GLU A 21 11.25 17.93 5.93
N ALA A 22 11.42 16.99 4.98
CA ALA A 22 12.26 15.81 5.17
C ALA A 22 13.72 16.18 4.92
N LYS A 23 14.53 16.20 5.97
CA LYS A 23 15.99 16.17 5.84
C LYS A 23 16.40 14.88 5.11
N SER A 24 17.13 15.04 4.01
CA SER A 24 17.70 13.97 3.20
C SER A 24 18.61 13.06 4.05
N SER A 25 18.14 11.86 4.38
CA SER A 25 18.98 10.78 4.89
C SER A 25 19.16 9.74 3.78
N ARG A 26 20.39 9.56 3.32
CA ARG A 26 20.76 8.48 2.39
C ARG A 26 20.55 7.15 3.10
N PHE A 27 19.64 6.32 2.57
CA PHE A 27 19.55 4.92 2.97
C PHE A 27 20.49 4.07 2.11
N PRO A 28 21.31 3.20 2.71
CA PRO A 28 22.09 2.21 1.95
C PRO A 28 21.14 1.20 1.30
N ILE A 29 21.38 0.89 0.03
CA ILE A 29 20.72 -0.21 -0.70
C ILE A 29 21.34 -1.50 -0.17
N PRO A 30 20.58 -2.42 0.46
CA PRO A 30 21.14 -3.70 0.88
C PRO A 30 21.38 -4.61 -0.33
N ASP A 31 22.55 -5.22 -0.35
CA ASP A 31 23.01 -6.21 -1.33
C ASP A 31 22.07 -7.43 -1.38
N SER A 32 21.71 -7.90 -2.58
CA SER A 32 20.73 -8.96 -2.86
C SER A 32 21.27 -10.38 -2.62
N ARG A 33 21.96 -10.65 -1.51
CA ARG A 33 22.40 -11.98 -1.16
C ARG A 33 21.29 -12.79 -0.50
N LEU A 34 21.14 -14.01 -1.00
CA LEU A 34 20.25 -15.09 -0.58
C LEU A 34 19.96 -15.11 0.92
N MET A 35 18.68 -14.97 1.29
CA MET A 35 18.22 -15.24 2.65
C MET A 35 18.33 -16.74 2.93
N PRO A 36 18.88 -17.16 4.06
CA PRO A 36 18.85 -18.56 4.47
C PRO A 36 17.42 -19.03 4.73
N ASP A 37 17.15 -20.30 4.50
CA ASP A 37 15.84 -20.96 4.48
C ASP A 37 15.04 -20.93 5.82
N THR A 38 15.58 -20.27 6.84
CA THR A 38 15.08 -20.32 8.22
C THR A 38 14.78 -18.94 8.84
N ASP A 39 14.89 -17.83 8.06
CA ASP A 39 14.63 -16.52 8.67
C ASP A 39 13.10 -16.32 8.83
N PRO A 40 12.60 -16.18 10.08
CA PRO A 40 11.19 -15.94 10.30
C PRO A 40 10.79 -14.63 9.63
N ILE A 41 9.59 -14.60 9.04
CA ILE A 41 9.04 -13.37 8.45
C ILE A 41 9.11 -12.26 9.49
N LYS A 42 9.89 -11.21 9.19
CA LYS A 42 10.04 -10.04 10.04
C LYS A 42 8.85 -9.12 9.80
N LEU A 43 7.87 -9.21 10.69
CA LEU A 43 6.74 -8.30 10.72
C LEU A 43 6.90 -7.38 11.92
N GLU A 44 6.55 -6.10 11.77
CA GLU A 44 6.58 -5.12 12.85
C GLU A 44 5.78 -5.65 14.07
N PRO A 45 6.27 -5.47 15.32
CA PRO A 45 5.75 -6.16 16.50
C PRO A 45 4.24 -6.02 16.75
N SER A 46 3.65 -4.84 16.53
CA SER A 46 2.22 -4.63 16.74
C SER A 46 1.37 -5.41 15.73
N TRP A 47 1.82 -5.48 14.47
CA TRP A 47 1.22 -6.31 13.44
C TRP A 47 1.43 -7.80 13.70
N LYS A 48 2.63 -8.20 14.11
CA LYS A 48 2.91 -9.59 14.46
C LYS A 48 1.98 -10.11 15.56
N ALA A 49 1.67 -9.29 16.54
CA ALA A 49 0.72 -9.63 17.62
C ALA A 49 -0.72 -9.81 17.11
N LYS A 50 -1.08 -9.24 15.96
CA LYS A 50 -2.46 -9.25 15.44
C LYS A 50 -2.68 -10.25 14.31
N VAL A 51 -1.71 -10.39 13.42
CA VAL A 51 -1.83 -11.21 12.20
C VAL A 51 -0.68 -12.19 12.02
N GLY A 52 0.21 -12.32 13.03
CA GLY A 52 1.40 -13.19 12.94
C GLY A 52 1.06 -14.67 12.76
N ASP A 53 -0.03 -15.14 13.35
CA ASP A 53 -0.48 -16.53 13.22
C ASP A 53 -0.88 -16.87 11.78
N TRP A 54 -1.40 -15.90 11.03
CA TRP A 54 -1.76 -16.10 9.63
C TRP A 54 -0.55 -16.49 8.78
N VAL A 55 0.62 -15.92 9.08
CA VAL A 55 1.86 -16.18 8.34
C VAL A 55 2.32 -17.64 8.48
N GLN A 56 1.86 -18.34 9.53
CA GLN A 56 2.15 -19.76 9.75
C GLN A 56 1.21 -20.73 9.00
N ARG A 57 0.19 -20.22 8.33
CA ARG A 57 -0.80 -21.05 7.62
C ARG A 57 -0.21 -21.80 6.44
N PRO A 58 -0.82 -22.94 6.03
CA PRO A 58 -0.37 -23.70 4.88
C PRO A 58 -0.29 -22.88 3.58
N ASP A 59 -1.30 -22.05 3.30
CA ASP A 59 -1.37 -21.17 2.13
C ASP A 59 -0.19 -20.18 2.05
N MET A 60 0.26 -19.65 3.19
CA MET A 60 1.45 -18.79 3.25
C MET A 60 2.76 -19.56 3.06
N ARG A 61 2.81 -20.82 3.49
CA ARG A 61 3.95 -21.72 3.23
C ARG A 61 4.04 -22.07 1.74
N GLU A 62 2.91 -22.38 1.10
CA GLU A 62 2.82 -22.62 -0.33
C GLU A 62 3.24 -21.39 -1.14
N LEU A 63 2.78 -20.19 -0.76
CA LEU A 63 3.22 -18.93 -1.34
C LEU A 63 4.74 -18.75 -1.20
N SER A 64 5.30 -19.01 -0.02
CA SER A 64 6.73 -18.91 0.22
C SER A 64 7.52 -19.88 -0.66
N ALA A 65 7.04 -21.14 -0.79
CA ALA A 65 7.65 -22.13 -1.66
C ALA A 65 7.57 -21.71 -3.14
N PHE A 66 6.41 -21.20 -3.58
CA PHE A 66 6.24 -20.66 -4.92
C PHE A 66 7.24 -19.52 -5.20
N LEU A 67 7.36 -18.53 -4.32
CA LEU A 67 8.29 -17.41 -4.51
C LEU A 67 9.76 -17.88 -4.58
N ARG A 68 10.16 -18.86 -3.75
CA ARG A 68 11.49 -19.47 -3.82
C ARG A 68 11.73 -20.17 -5.16
N GLN A 69 10.76 -20.97 -5.60
CA GLN A 69 10.84 -21.66 -6.88
C GLN A 69 11.01 -20.67 -8.04
N ARG A 70 10.23 -19.58 -8.04
CA ARG A 70 10.34 -18.55 -9.09
C ARG A 70 11.72 -17.89 -9.09
N LYS A 71 12.26 -17.56 -7.92
CA LYS A 71 13.62 -17.00 -7.78
C LYS A 71 14.69 -17.98 -8.28
N GLN A 72 14.59 -19.26 -7.93
CA GLN A 72 15.51 -20.31 -8.41
C GLN A 72 15.43 -20.49 -9.94
N ALA A 73 14.26 -20.28 -10.53
CA ALA A 73 14.05 -20.27 -11.98
C ALA A 73 14.52 -18.97 -12.67
N GLY A 74 15.19 -18.05 -11.94
CA GLY A 74 15.73 -16.80 -12.47
C GLY A 74 14.75 -15.62 -12.52
N ALA A 75 13.53 -15.75 -11.97
CA ALA A 75 12.60 -14.64 -11.94
C ALA A 75 13.06 -13.54 -10.97
N ARG A 76 13.05 -12.28 -11.43
CA ARG A 76 13.25 -11.11 -10.57
C ARG A 76 11.92 -10.75 -9.94
N ILE A 77 11.86 -10.77 -8.61
CA ILE A 77 10.65 -10.50 -7.82
C ILE A 77 10.78 -9.15 -7.12
N PHE A 78 9.75 -8.33 -7.24
CA PHE A 78 9.64 -7.02 -6.60
C PHE A 78 8.49 -6.97 -5.58
N PRO A 79 8.62 -6.14 -4.52
CA PRO A 79 9.83 -5.46 -4.08
C PRO A 79 10.90 -6.46 -3.60
N PRO A 80 12.15 -6.01 -3.33
CA PRO A 80 13.16 -6.84 -2.66
C PRO A 80 12.64 -7.41 -1.34
N GLY A 81 13.08 -8.64 -0.99
CA GLY A 81 12.57 -9.37 0.17
C GLY A 81 12.40 -8.55 1.47
N PRO A 82 13.41 -7.77 1.90
CA PRO A 82 13.29 -6.93 3.10
C PRO A 82 12.22 -5.84 3.03
N GLN A 83 11.72 -5.52 1.83
CA GLN A 83 10.73 -4.46 1.62
C GLN A 83 9.31 -4.98 1.40
N ILE A 84 9.09 -6.29 1.37
CA ILE A 84 7.75 -6.87 1.13
C ILE A 84 6.74 -6.37 2.17
N PHE A 85 7.15 -6.23 3.42
CA PHE A 85 6.31 -5.78 4.53
C PHE A 85 6.53 -4.31 4.93
N ALA A 86 7.18 -3.49 4.09
CA ALA A 86 7.51 -2.10 4.41
C ALA A 86 6.30 -1.22 4.74
N ALA A 87 5.10 -1.51 4.21
CA ALA A 87 3.87 -0.80 4.59
C ALA A 87 3.55 -1.00 6.08
N PHE A 88 3.76 -2.19 6.61
CA PHE A 88 3.56 -2.52 8.02
C PHE A 88 4.64 -1.91 8.91
N ASP A 89 5.90 -1.96 8.47
CA ASP A 89 7.04 -1.36 9.19
C ASP A 89 6.90 0.17 9.31
N ALA A 90 6.38 0.82 8.26
CA ALA A 90 6.20 2.26 8.23
C ALA A 90 4.95 2.75 8.97
N THR A 91 3.94 1.89 9.16
CA THR A 91 2.66 2.23 9.79
C THR A 91 2.28 1.13 10.79
N PRO A 92 2.71 1.20 12.07
CA PRO A 92 2.31 0.26 13.11
C PRO A 92 0.78 0.15 13.26
N PHE A 93 0.27 -0.99 13.72
CA PHE A 93 -1.17 -1.30 13.79
C PHE A 93 -1.97 -0.19 14.51
N ASP A 94 -1.48 0.24 15.66
CA ASP A 94 -2.17 1.25 16.48
C ASP A 94 -2.02 2.67 15.94
N ALA A 95 -1.07 2.91 15.03
CA ALA A 95 -0.87 4.19 14.37
C ALA A 95 -1.73 4.37 13.11
N VAL A 96 -2.38 3.31 12.60
CA VAL A 96 -3.21 3.38 11.40
C VAL A 96 -4.39 4.34 11.62
N LYS A 97 -4.58 5.26 10.69
CA LYS A 97 -5.68 6.22 10.62
C LYS A 97 -6.41 6.15 9.30
N VAL A 98 -5.66 5.94 8.22
CA VAL A 98 -6.18 5.84 6.86
C VAL A 98 -5.62 4.57 6.22
N VAL A 99 -6.45 3.85 5.48
CA VAL A 99 -6.05 2.68 4.69
C VAL A 99 -6.28 3.00 3.21
N ILE A 100 -5.23 2.89 2.40
CA ILE A 100 -5.30 2.98 0.95
C ILE A 100 -4.95 1.59 0.40
N LEU A 101 -5.85 1.03 -0.42
CA LEU A 101 -5.64 -0.28 -1.02
C LEU A 101 -5.21 -0.16 -2.48
N GLY A 102 -3.99 -0.63 -2.77
CA GLY A 102 -3.50 -0.91 -4.11
C GLY A 102 -3.80 -2.35 -4.54
N GLN A 103 -3.52 -2.68 -5.79
CA GLN A 103 -3.71 -4.02 -6.33
C GLN A 103 -2.45 -4.86 -6.15
N ASP A 104 -1.39 -4.56 -6.88
CA ASP A 104 -0.09 -5.23 -6.87
C ASP A 104 1.05 -4.19 -6.97
N PRO A 105 2.30 -4.58 -6.64
CA PRO A 105 3.43 -3.66 -6.76
C PRO A 105 3.72 -3.28 -8.22
N TYR A 106 4.39 -2.17 -8.42
CA TYR A 106 4.96 -1.84 -9.72
C TYR A 106 5.97 -2.92 -10.13
N HIS A 107 5.89 -3.34 -11.40
CA HIS A 107 6.71 -4.42 -11.96
C HIS A 107 7.96 -3.94 -12.71
N GLY A 108 8.22 -2.65 -12.77
CA GLY A 108 9.45 -2.07 -13.29
C GLY A 108 10.59 -2.13 -12.29
N ALA A 109 11.81 -2.33 -12.78
CA ALA A 109 12.99 -2.37 -11.93
C ALA A 109 13.15 -1.09 -11.09
N GLY A 110 13.40 -1.23 -9.79
CA GLY A 110 13.63 -0.13 -8.86
C GLY A 110 12.37 0.67 -8.46
N GLN A 111 11.18 0.33 -8.95
CA GLN A 111 9.95 1.07 -8.65
C GLN A 111 9.33 0.66 -7.31
N ALA A 112 9.03 -0.64 -7.14
CA ALA A 112 8.35 -1.12 -5.94
C ALA A 112 9.29 -1.15 -4.72
N HIS A 113 8.81 -0.62 -3.61
CA HIS A 113 9.50 -0.63 -2.32
C HIS A 113 8.58 -0.98 -1.13
N GLY A 114 7.46 -1.66 -1.41
CA GLY A 114 6.55 -2.22 -0.40
C GLY A 114 5.39 -1.32 0.03
N LEU A 115 5.27 -0.10 -0.50
CA LEU A 115 4.14 0.81 -0.28
C LEU A 115 3.35 0.97 -1.59
N CYS A 116 2.03 0.80 -1.56
CA CYS A 116 1.20 1.00 -2.76
C CYS A 116 1.28 2.44 -3.29
N PHE A 117 1.22 2.61 -4.60
CA PHE A 117 1.34 3.87 -5.35
C PHE A 117 2.68 4.61 -5.20
N SER A 118 3.54 4.22 -4.28
CA SER A 118 4.79 4.91 -3.94
C SER A 118 5.98 4.39 -4.75
N VAL A 119 6.91 5.30 -5.06
CA VAL A 119 8.24 4.99 -5.59
C VAL A 119 9.30 5.73 -4.80
N LEU A 120 10.54 5.24 -4.80
CA LEU A 120 11.65 5.91 -4.11
C LEU A 120 12.03 7.24 -4.80
N PRO A 121 12.67 8.19 -4.08
CA PRO A 121 13.24 9.39 -4.69
C PRO A 121 14.20 9.03 -5.84
N GLY A 122 14.16 9.81 -6.92
CA GLY A 122 14.95 9.55 -8.13
C GLY A 122 14.28 8.61 -9.14
N VAL A 123 13.20 7.93 -8.76
CA VAL A 123 12.37 7.15 -9.67
C VAL A 123 11.27 8.04 -10.28
N PRO A 124 11.03 7.98 -11.60
CA PRO A 124 9.95 8.74 -12.22
C PRO A 124 8.60 8.47 -11.55
N VAL A 125 7.84 9.54 -11.29
CA VAL A 125 6.53 9.43 -10.62
C VAL A 125 5.54 8.70 -11.53
N PRO A 126 4.96 7.55 -11.08
CA PRO A 126 4.05 6.76 -11.91
C PRO A 126 2.75 7.52 -12.25
N PRO A 127 2.10 7.22 -13.40
CA PRO A 127 0.94 7.96 -13.87
C PRO A 127 -0.24 8.00 -12.89
N SER A 128 -0.49 6.91 -12.15
CA SER A 128 -1.54 6.89 -11.12
C SER A 128 -1.23 7.87 -9.98
N LEU A 129 0.03 7.95 -9.54
CA LEU A 129 0.44 8.87 -8.49
C LEU A 129 0.45 10.33 -8.99
N VAL A 130 0.77 10.56 -10.27
CA VAL A 130 0.59 11.88 -10.90
C VAL A 130 -0.84 12.35 -10.78
N ASN A 131 -1.82 11.48 -11.04
CA ASN A 131 -3.24 11.82 -10.93
C ASN A 131 -3.65 12.07 -9.47
N ILE A 132 -3.18 11.27 -8.51
CA ILE A 132 -3.40 11.52 -7.07
C ILE A 132 -2.89 12.92 -6.69
N PHE A 133 -1.68 13.29 -7.11
CA PHE A 133 -1.13 14.60 -6.81
C PHE A 133 -1.89 15.76 -7.49
N LYS A 134 -2.43 15.55 -8.72
CA LYS A 134 -3.27 16.55 -9.38
C LYS A 134 -4.55 16.82 -8.58
N GLU A 135 -5.22 15.77 -8.09
CA GLU A 135 -6.42 15.91 -7.27
C GLU A 135 -6.12 16.63 -5.95
N ILE A 136 -5.01 16.29 -5.28
CA ILE A 136 -4.57 16.97 -4.06
C ILE A 136 -4.31 18.46 -4.33
N GLN A 137 -3.66 18.77 -5.43
CA GLN A 137 -3.38 20.17 -5.82
C GLN A 137 -4.68 20.93 -6.12
N ALA A 138 -5.61 20.30 -6.84
CA ALA A 138 -6.89 20.91 -7.22
C ALA A 138 -7.80 21.13 -5.99
N ASP A 139 -7.83 20.19 -5.03
CA ASP A 139 -8.69 20.25 -3.85
C ASP A 139 -8.13 21.16 -2.74
N LEU A 140 -6.81 21.09 -2.52
CA LEU A 140 -6.15 21.68 -1.35
C LEU A 140 -5.19 22.84 -1.71
N GLY A 141 -4.91 23.08 -2.97
CA GLY A 141 -3.91 24.06 -3.41
C GLY A 141 -2.46 23.70 -3.04
N ILE A 142 -2.20 22.44 -2.67
CA ILE A 142 -0.87 21.98 -2.26
C ILE A 142 -0.04 21.70 -3.50
N THR A 143 1.14 22.32 -3.57
CA THR A 143 2.07 22.10 -4.68
C THR A 143 2.50 20.64 -4.73
N ARG A 144 2.48 20.06 -5.92
CA ARG A 144 2.97 18.71 -6.15
C ARG A 144 4.44 18.58 -5.73
N PRO A 145 4.82 17.53 -4.97
CA PRO A 145 6.23 17.26 -4.68
C PRO A 145 6.99 16.84 -5.96
N ASP A 146 8.29 17.03 -5.95
CA ASP A 146 9.21 16.65 -7.03
C ASP A 146 9.53 15.14 -7.04
N HIS A 147 9.07 14.40 -6.05
CA HIS A 147 9.29 12.96 -5.89
C HIS A 147 7.98 12.18 -5.70
N GLY A 148 8.02 10.86 -5.95
CA GLY A 148 6.88 9.94 -5.75
C GLY A 148 6.92 9.14 -4.44
N CYS A 149 7.75 9.52 -3.46
CA CYS A 149 7.88 8.79 -2.21
C CYS A 149 6.79 9.17 -1.21
N LEU A 150 5.93 8.20 -0.87
CA LEU A 150 4.82 8.36 0.07
C LEU A 150 5.15 7.88 1.50
N LEU A 151 6.42 7.57 1.80
CA LEU A 151 6.83 7.20 3.15
C LEU A 151 6.45 8.24 4.23
N PRO A 152 6.49 9.57 3.96
CA PRO A 152 5.97 10.56 4.91
C PRO A 152 4.48 10.41 5.23
N TRP A 153 3.66 9.91 4.30
CA TRP A 153 2.26 9.60 4.56
C TRP A 153 2.12 8.38 5.47
N ALA A 154 2.87 7.31 5.16
CA ALA A 154 2.86 6.10 5.96
C ALA A 154 3.22 6.39 7.43
N ARG A 155 4.25 7.18 7.68
CA ARG A 155 4.68 7.60 9.03
C ARG A 155 3.65 8.46 9.78
N GLN A 156 2.69 9.04 9.08
CA GLN A 156 1.57 9.80 9.67
C GLN A 156 0.33 8.93 9.95
N GLY A 157 0.39 7.65 9.63
CA GLY A 157 -0.70 6.70 9.87
C GLY A 157 -1.50 6.33 8.63
N VAL A 158 -0.96 6.54 7.42
CA VAL A 158 -1.57 6.05 6.17
C VAL A 158 -1.00 4.67 5.82
N LEU A 159 -1.75 3.63 6.06
CA LEU A 159 -1.37 2.28 5.61
C LEU A 159 -1.53 2.17 4.09
N LEU A 160 -0.41 2.14 3.38
CA LEU A 160 -0.32 2.04 1.93
C LEU A 160 -0.15 0.58 1.51
N LEU A 161 -1.23 -0.19 1.53
CA LEU A 161 -1.22 -1.65 1.39
C LEU A 161 -1.61 -2.08 -0.02
N ASN A 162 -0.81 -2.92 -0.68
CA ASN A 162 -1.24 -3.68 -1.85
C ASN A 162 -1.97 -4.95 -1.44
N SER A 163 -2.92 -5.40 -2.24
CA SER A 163 -3.59 -6.69 -2.04
C SER A 163 -2.69 -7.89 -2.31
N VAL A 164 -1.79 -7.75 -3.27
CA VAL A 164 -0.72 -8.70 -3.60
C VAL A 164 0.60 -8.02 -3.29
N LEU A 165 1.45 -8.61 -2.44
CA LEU A 165 2.65 -7.92 -1.94
C LEU A 165 3.90 -8.12 -2.80
N THR A 166 3.83 -9.00 -3.81
CA THR A 166 4.97 -9.26 -4.71
C THR A 166 4.52 -9.37 -6.16
N VAL A 167 5.45 -9.13 -7.08
CA VAL A 167 5.22 -9.23 -8.53
C VAL A 167 6.52 -9.66 -9.23
N GLU A 168 6.45 -10.27 -10.42
CA GLU A 168 7.61 -10.51 -11.27
C GLU A 168 7.90 -9.30 -12.16
N GLU A 169 9.19 -9.08 -12.45
CA GLU A 169 9.63 -8.04 -13.39
C GLU A 169 8.90 -8.14 -14.74
N GLY A 170 8.36 -7.01 -15.19
CA GLY A 170 7.67 -6.90 -16.48
C GLY A 170 6.29 -7.60 -16.55
N ARG A 171 5.80 -8.24 -15.46
CA ARG A 171 4.59 -9.07 -15.50
C ARG A 171 3.58 -8.64 -14.44
N ALA A 172 2.79 -7.62 -14.76
CA ALA A 172 1.70 -7.17 -13.88
C ALA A 172 0.79 -8.33 -13.48
N GLY A 173 0.40 -8.41 -12.20
CA GLY A 173 -0.48 -9.45 -11.68
C GLY A 173 0.10 -10.87 -11.61
N ALA A 174 1.39 -11.07 -11.87
CA ALA A 174 2.00 -12.42 -11.94
C ALA A 174 1.82 -13.27 -10.68
N HIS A 175 1.61 -12.65 -9.53
CA HIS A 175 1.41 -13.33 -8.25
C HIS A 175 -0.03 -13.25 -7.72
N GLN A 176 -0.97 -12.80 -8.53
CA GLN A 176 -2.40 -12.85 -8.17
C GLN A 176 -2.87 -14.30 -8.00
N GLY A 177 -3.72 -14.56 -7.00
CA GLY A 177 -4.22 -15.88 -6.68
C GLY A 177 -3.18 -16.86 -6.13
N LYS A 178 -2.03 -16.36 -5.65
CA LYS A 178 -0.95 -17.18 -5.08
C LYS A 178 -0.91 -17.21 -3.56
N GLY A 179 -1.88 -16.53 -2.88
CA GLY A 179 -2.04 -16.58 -1.42
C GLY A 179 -1.91 -15.23 -0.72
N TRP A 180 -1.38 -14.18 -1.37
CA TRP A 180 -1.28 -12.85 -0.76
C TRP A 180 -2.63 -12.26 -0.39
N GLU A 181 -3.65 -12.46 -1.24
CA GLU A 181 -4.97 -11.89 -1.06
C GLU A 181 -5.61 -12.32 0.25
N GLY A 182 -5.48 -13.61 0.62
CA GLY A 182 -5.99 -14.13 1.89
C GLY A 182 -5.34 -13.44 3.10
N PHE A 183 -4.01 -13.25 3.07
CA PHE A 183 -3.30 -12.52 4.11
C PHE A 183 -3.76 -11.07 4.21
N THR A 184 -3.82 -10.35 3.09
CA THR A 184 -4.20 -8.94 3.09
C THR A 184 -5.67 -8.72 3.40
N ASP A 185 -6.56 -9.65 3.06
CA ASP A 185 -7.95 -9.64 3.49
C ASP A 185 -8.06 -9.78 5.01
N HIS A 186 -7.30 -10.70 5.60
CA HIS A 186 -7.24 -10.84 7.06
C HIS A 186 -6.69 -9.58 7.75
N VAL A 187 -5.70 -8.91 7.17
CA VAL A 187 -5.20 -7.61 7.67
C VAL A 187 -6.32 -6.57 7.70
N ILE A 188 -7.10 -6.47 6.60
CA ILE A 188 -8.21 -5.51 6.49
C ILE A 188 -9.31 -5.84 7.49
N GLU A 189 -9.68 -7.12 7.62
CA GLU A 189 -10.67 -7.61 8.58
C GLU A 189 -10.24 -7.32 10.02
N THR A 190 -8.99 -7.58 10.36
CA THR A 190 -8.43 -7.31 11.68
C THR A 190 -8.50 -5.81 12.03
N LEU A 191 -8.15 -4.93 11.10
CA LEU A 191 -8.32 -3.49 11.28
C LEU A 191 -9.79 -3.11 11.45
N ALA A 192 -10.66 -3.62 10.58
CA ALA A 192 -12.09 -3.30 10.59
C ALA A 192 -12.81 -3.80 11.84
N THR A 193 -12.30 -4.84 12.51
CA THR A 193 -12.92 -5.42 13.71
C THR A 193 -12.29 -4.91 15.01
N GLN A 194 -10.99 -4.62 15.03
CA GLN A 194 -10.24 -4.29 16.25
C GLN A 194 -9.95 -2.78 16.40
N ARG A 195 -10.20 -1.98 15.37
CA ARG A 195 -10.03 -0.53 15.43
C ARG A 195 -11.37 0.17 15.21
N GLU A 196 -11.39 1.48 15.45
CA GLU A 196 -12.54 2.37 15.20
C GLU A 196 -12.08 3.65 14.51
N ASP A 197 -13.02 4.35 13.90
CA ASP A 197 -12.82 5.67 13.27
C ASP A 197 -11.74 5.70 12.19
N LEU A 198 -11.45 4.55 11.55
CA LEU A 198 -10.54 4.50 10.42
C LEU A 198 -11.21 5.04 9.15
N VAL A 199 -10.39 5.59 8.25
CA VAL A 199 -10.82 6.00 6.92
C VAL A 199 -10.25 5.02 5.90
N PHE A 200 -11.12 4.39 5.11
CA PHE A 200 -10.73 3.50 4.01
C PHE A 200 -10.94 4.22 2.67
N LEU A 201 -9.87 4.41 1.91
CA LEU A 201 -9.89 4.96 0.56
C LEU A 201 -9.81 3.80 -0.45
N LEU A 202 -10.95 3.50 -1.08
CA LEU A 202 -11.11 2.34 -1.96
C LEU A 202 -11.21 2.81 -3.42
N TRP A 203 -10.10 2.78 -4.12
CA TRP A 203 -9.99 3.24 -5.49
C TRP A 203 -10.10 2.09 -6.49
N GLY A 204 -11.17 2.14 -7.31
CA GLY A 204 -11.48 1.12 -8.32
C GLY A 204 -12.25 -0.09 -7.77
N SER A 205 -12.83 -0.85 -8.68
CA SER A 205 -13.71 -1.98 -8.34
C SER A 205 -13.04 -3.06 -7.49
N TYR A 206 -11.76 -3.31 -7.71
CA TYR A 206 -11.01 -4.32 -6.96
C TYR A 206 -10.89 -3.96 -5.47
N ALA A 207 -10.44 -2.75 -5.15
CA ALA A 207 -10.36 -2.28 -3.77
C ALA A 207 -11.76 -2.20 -3.13
N GLN A 208 -12.76 -1.74 -3.88
CA GLN A 208 -14.14 -1.66 -3.40
C GLN A 208 -14.75 -3.02 -3.09
N ALA A 209 -14.39 -4.06 -3.85
CA ALA A 209 -14.83 -5.43 -3.57
C ALA A 209 -14.25 -5.95 -2.24
N LYS A 210 -12.97 -5.70 -1.96
CA LYS A 210 -12.34 -6.04 -0.67
C LYS A 210 -12.95 -5.26 0.51
N GLY A 211 -13.36 -4.02 0.28
CA GLY A 211 -13.96 -3.19 1.32
C GLY A 211 -15.42 -3.54 1.69
N LYS A 212 -16.03 -4.57 1.09
CA LYS A 212 -17.41 -4.98 1.42
C LYS A 212 -17.59 -5.46 2.86
N ILE A 213 -16.52 -5.93 3.49
CA ILE A 213 -16.52 -6.42 4.88
C ILE A 213 -16.45 -5.30 5.91
N ILE A 214 -16.18 -4.06 5.50
CA ILE A 214 -15.95 -2.93 6.40
C ILE A 214 -17.29 -2.37 6.88
N ASP A 215 -17.52 -2.36 8.20
CA ASP A 215 -18.70 -1.76 8.81
C ASP A 215 -18.62 -0.21 8.74
N THR A 216 -19.48 0.37 7.91
CA THR A 216 -19.53 1.82 7.68
C THR A 216 -20.09 2.61 8.87
N ARG A 217 -20.63 1.97 9.90
CA ARG A 217 -21.03 2.60 11.17
C ARG A 217 -19.81 2.84 12.07
N ARG A 218 -18.78 2.00 11.94
CA ARG A 218 -17.54 2.07 12.72
C ARG A 218 -16.42 2.83 12.00
N HIS A 219 -16.46 2.85 10.66
CA HIS A 219 -15.40 3.39 9.81
C HIS A 219 -15.95 4.26 8.70
N ARG A 220 -15.14 5.19 8.22
CA ARG A 220 -15.47 5.95 7.02
C ARG A 220 -14.92 5.26 5.78
N VAL A 221 -15.79 4.93 4.84
CA VAL A 221 -15.40 4.32 3.56
C VAL A 221 -15.67 5.30 2.42
N LEU A 222 -14.61 5.71 1.74
CA LEU A 222 -14.66 6.61 0.59
C LEU A 222 -14.31 5.81 -0.68
N ARG A 223 -15.15 5.90 -1.70
CA ARG A 223 -15.02 5.19 -2.97
C ARG A 223 -14.81 6.18 -4.10
N ALA A 224 -13.88 5.84 -5.01
CA ALA A 224 -13.63 6.60 -6.23
C ALA A 224 -13.14 5.65 -7.33
N PRO A 225 -13.12 6.08 -8.60
CA PRO A 225 -12.43 5.37 -9.66
C PRO A 225 -10.95 5.15 -9.32
N HIS A 226 -10.33 4.13 -9.94
CA HIS A 226 -8.89 3.92 -9.78
C HIS A 226 -8.11 5.09 -10.43
N PRO A 227 -7.05 5.62 -9.80
CA PRO A 227 -6.33 6.80 -10.28
C PRO A 227 -5.49 6.56 -11.53
N SER A 228 -5.50 5.37 -12.13
CA SER A 228 -4.80 5.11 -13.38
C SER A 228 -5.39 5.97 -14.52
N PRO A 229 -4.57 6.36 -15.52
CA PRO A 229 -5.06 7.12 -16.69
C PRO A 229 -6.21 6.44 -17.43
N LEU A 230 -6.31 5.11 -17.36
CA LEU A 230 -7.38 4.33 -18.00
C LEU A 230 -8.72 4.44 -17.28
N SER A 231 -8.74 4.88 -16.04
CA SER A 231 -9.93 4.80 -15.17
C SER A 231 -10.27 6.12 -14.47
N ALA A 232 -9.32 7.02 -14.29
CA ALA A 232 -9.48 8.25 -13.50
C ALA A 232 -10.59 9.20 -14.00
N HIS A 233 -10.98 9.06 -15.28
CA HIS A 233 -12.03 9.89 -15.92
C HIS A 233 -13.41 9.21 -15.92
N ARG A 234 -13.61 8.10 -15.21
CA ARG A 234 -14.86 7.31 -15.20
C ARG A 234 -15.78 7.64 -14.03
N GLY A 235 -15.50 8.68 -13.28
CA GLY A 235 -16.28 9.14 -12.13
C GLY A 235 -16.84 10.53 -12.29
#